data_6801a422806e31b0be3160a61e45e466
#
_entry.id   6801a422806e31b0be3160a61e45e466
#
_cell.length_a   1.000
_cell.length_b   1.000
_cell.length_c   1.000
_cell.angle_alpha   90.00
_cell.angle_beta   90.00
_cell.angle_gamma   90.00
#
_symmetry.space_group_name_H-M   'P 1'
#
loop_
_entity.id
_entity.type
_entity.pdbx_description
1 polymer ?
#
loop_
_entity_poly.entity_id
_entity_poly.type
_entity_poly.pdbx_seq_one_letter_code
_entity_poly.pdbx_strand_id
1 'polypeptide(L)'
;LSRGFDRVPGRADTGNLAHDLVDLVEAIGQAAKDDGTGVLLVIDEMQELTKQQMSAVCQSCHSAGQMNLPWFVIGGGLPNLPTKLAEAESYAERLFDYRLVDKLSPIDARIAVLEPATAEGVEWDQGAAQFVLDESRGYPYFLQQFGNTVWNAAVGPTLISFDDAVVGVADGQDKLDEGFYLSRWERATKSERKL
;
A
#
# COMPACT_ATOMS: atom_id res chain seq x y z
N LEU A 1 12.80 -11.96 -21.81
CA LEU A 1 12.13 -12.67 -22.90
C LEU A 1 10.66 -12.17 -22.95
N SER A 2 10.38 -11.23 -23.85
CA SER A 2 9.00 -10.80 -24.15
C SER A 2 8.36 -11.89 -25.00
N ARG A 3 7.47 -12.69 -24.41
CA ARG A 3 6.56 -13.54 -25.19
C ARG A 3 5.44 -12.63 -25.71
N GLY A 4 5.37 -12.43 -27.00
CA GLY A 4 4.22 -11.81 -27.65
C GLY A 4 3.01 -12.73 -27.50
N PHE A 5 1.90 -12.19 -27.01
CA PHE A 5 0.63 -12.91 -26.98
C PHE A 5 -0.14 -12.56 -28.27
N ASP A 6 -0.46 -13.57 -29.06
CA ASP A 6 -1.36 -13.38 -30.20
C ASP A 6 -2.79 -13.20 -29.68
N ARG A 7 -3.48 -12.17 -30.19
CA ARG A 7 -4.87 -11.92 -29.85
C ARG A 7 -5.74 -13.03 -30.42
N VAL A 8 -6.48 -13.73 -29.54
CA VAL A 8 -7.48 -14.73 -29.93
C VAL A 8 -8.85 -14.04 -29.89
N PRO A 9 -9.46 -13.71 -31.05
CA PRO A 9 -10.81 -13.13 -31.10
C PRO A 9 -11.84 -14.03 -30.43
N GLY A 10 -12.78 -13.46 -29.70
CA GLY A 10 -13.82 -14.18 -28.95
C GLY A 10 -13.42 -14.72 -27.62
N ARG A 11 -12.20 -14.41 -27.12
CA ARG A 11 -11.73 -14.77 -25.80
C ARG A 11 -11.45 -13.52 -24.99
N ALA A 12 -12.08 -13.38 -23.82
CA ALA A 12 -11.98 -12.21 -22.95
C ALA A 12 -12.32 -10.87 -23.66
N ASP A 13 -13.29 -10.88 -24.56
CA ASP A 13 -13.75 -9.72 -25.34
C ASP A 13 -15.29 -9.69 -25.52
N THR A 14 -16.02 -10.34 -24.60
CA THR A 14 -17.49 -10.43 -24.65
C THR A 14 -18.17 -9.12 -24.23
N GLY A 15 -17.43 -8.20 -23.60
CA GLY A 15 -17.95 -6.98 -22.98
C GLY A 15 -18.54 -7.20 -21.58
N ASN A 16 -18.51 -8.43 -21.06
CA ASN A 16 -18.83 -8.75 -19.67
C ASN A 16 -17.52 -8.87 -18.88
N LEU A 17 -17.19 -7.85 -18.08
CA LEU A 17 -15.93 -7.77 -17.34
C LEU A 17 -15.65 -9.01 -16.48
N ALA A 18 -16.66 -9.54 -15.79
CA ALA A 18 -16.47 -10.69 -14.90
C ALA A 18 -16.15 -11.95 -15.70
N HIS A 19 -16.87 -12.19 -16.80
CA HIS A 19 -16.62 -13.32 -17.68
C HIS A 19 -15.25 -13.21 -18.36
N ASP A 20 -14.96 -12.02 -18.92
CA ASP A 20 -13.71 -11.78 -19.63
C ASP A 20 -12.49 -11.91 -18.69
N LEU A 21 -12.60 -11.47 -17.43
CA LEU A 21 -11.53 -11.62 -16.44
C LEU A 21 -11.34 -13.10 -16.03
N VAL A 22 -12.41 -13.86 -15.86
CA VAL A 22 -12.33 -15.31 -15.58
C VAL A 22 -11.63 -16.02 -16.72
N ASP A 23 -12.06 -15.81 -17.97
CA ASP A 23 -11.43 -16.43 -19.15
C ASP A 23 -9.93 -16.10 -19.26
N LEU A 24 -9.58 -14.83 -18.98
CA LEU A 24 -8.19 -14.41 -18.98
C LEU A 24 -7.38 -15.13 -17.88
N VAL A 25 -7.91 -15.16 -16.65
CA VAL A 25 -7.25 -15.80 -15.51
C VAL A 25 -7.10 -17.30 -15.72
N GLU A 26 -8.08 -17.96 -16.31
CA GLU A 26 -7.99 -19.37 -16.68
C GLU A 26 -6.86 -19.62 -17.68
N ALA A 27 -6.77 -18.78 -18.73
CA ALA A 27 -5.75 -18.93 -19.75
C ALA A 27 -4.34 -18.70 -19.22
N ILE A 28 -4.12 -17.59 -18.49
CA ILE A 28 -2.78 -17.26 -17.96
C ILE A 28 -2.40 -18.13 -16.76
N GLY A 29 -3.38 -18.51 -15.94
CA GLY A 29 -3.18 -19.41 -14.82
C GLY A 29 -2.80 -20.82 -15.26
N GLN A 30 -3.42 -21.33 -16.34
CA GLN A 30 -3.04 -22.62 -16.91
C GLN A 30 -1.62 -22.56 -17.50
N ALA A 31 -1.29 -21.51 -18.26
CA ALA A 31 0.05 -21.33 -18.78
C ALA A 31 1.11 -21.24 -17.67
N ALA A 32 0.83 -20.53 -16.59
CA ALA A 32 1.71 -20.43 -15.43
C ALA A 32 1.89 -21.80 -14.73
N LYS A 33 0.82 -22.56 -14.61
CA LYS A 33 0.85 -23.90 -14.03
C LYS A 33 1.70 -24.86 -14.85
N ASP A 34 1.57 -24.82 -16.19
CA ASP A 34 2.35 -25.65 -17.09
C ASP A 34 3.84 -25.28 -17.09
N ASP A 35 4.17 -23.99 -16.87
CA ASP A 35 5.53 -23.48 -16.73
C ASP A 35 6.08 -23.64 -15.30
N GLY A 36 5.32 -24.17 -14.33
CA GLY A 36 5.71 -24.32 -12.94
C GLY A 36 5.90 -22.98 -12.20
N THR A 37 5.19 -21.94 -12.63
CA THR A 37 5.24 -20.58 -12.07
C THR A 37 3.88 -20.15 -11.49
N GLY A 38 3.76 -18.91 -11.04
CA GLY A 38 2.51 -18.33 -10.56
C GLY A 38 2.29 -16.92 -11.08
N VAL A 39 1.05 -16.46 -11.01
CA VAL A 39 0.64 -15.10 -11.39
C VAL A 39 0.17 -14.36 -10.16
N LEU A 40 0.73 -13.20 -9.91
CA LEU A 40 0.34 -12.29 -8.84
C LEU A 40 -0.23 -11.00 -9.43
N LEU A 41 -1.48 -10.70 -9.10
CA LEU A 41 -2.11 -9.41 -9.35
C LEU A 41 -2.06 -8.57 -8.06
N VAL A 42 -1.47 -7.38 -8.14
CA VAL A 42 -1.44 -6.42 -7.04
C VAL A 42 -2.34 -5.24 -7.39
N ILE A 43 -3.29 -4.93 -6.50
CA ILE A 43 -4.25 -3.84 -6.66
C ILE A 43 -4.09 -2.90 -5.49
N ASP A 44 -3.59 -1.69 -5.75
CA ASP A 44 -3.58 -0.61 -4.76
C ASP A 44 -4.89 0.17 -4.79
N GLU A 45 -5.25 0.80 -3.66
CA GLU A 45 -6.52 1.54 -3.49
C GLU A 45 -7.73 0.73 -3.97
N MET A 46 -7.76 -0.56 -3.65
CA MET A 46 -8.78 -1.50 -4.15
C MET A 46 -10.22 -1.06 -3.80
N GLN A 47 -10.42 -0.24 -2.75
CA GLN A 47 -11.74 0.31 -2.42
C GLN A 47 -12.27 1.30 -3.47
N GLU A 48 -11.43 1.78 -4.41
CA GLU A 48 -11.87 2.64 -5.52
C GLU A 48 -12.47 1.85 -6.69
N LEU A 49 -12.33 0.54 -6.68
CA LEU A 49 -13.00 -0.30 -7.67
C LEU A 49 -14.51 -0.19 -7.53
N THR A 50 -15.19 -0.19 -8.66
CA THR A 50 -16.65 -0.31 -8.69
C THR A 50 -17.09 -1.67 -8.17
N LYS A 51 -18.34 -1.78 -7.72
CA LYS A 51 -18.92 -3.06 -7.29
C LYS A 51 -18.77 -4.15 -8.35
N GLN A 52 -18.96 -3.81 -9.62
CA GLN A 52 -18.79 -4.75 -10.74
C GLN A 52 -17.35 -5.22 -10.90
N GLN A 53 -16.37 -4.32 -10.72
CA GLN A 53 -14.95 -4.68 -10.79
C GLN A 53 -14.53 -5.55 -9.61
N MET A 54 -14.98 -5.23 -8.39
CA MET A 54 -14.75 -6.07 -7.20
C MET A 54 -15.34 -7.47 -7.38
N SER A 55 -16.58 -7.55 -7.89
CA SER A 55 -17.24 -8.82 -8.20
C SER A 55 -16.42 -9.63 -9.22
N ALA A 56 -15.94 -9.00 -10.29
CA ALA A 56 -15.11 -9.66 -11.30
C ALA A 56 -13.81 -10.24 -10.70
N VAL A 57 -13.13 -9.48 -9.81
CA VAL A 57 -11.94 -9.98 -9.09
C VAL A 57 -12.29 -11.16 -8.20
N CYS A 58 -13.37 -11.09 -7.43
CA CYS A 58 -13.82 -12.20 -6.59
C CYS A 58 -14.14 -13.47 -7.40
N GLN A 59 -14.87 -13.31 -8.52
CA GLN A 59 -15.20 -14.42 -9.40
C GLN A 59 -13.97 -15.06 -10.03
N SER A 60 -12.99 -14.26 -10.45
CA SER A 60 -11.74 -14.77 -11.00
C SER A 60 -10.92 -15.56 -9.97
N CYS A 61 -10.83 -15.07 -8.73
CA CYS A 61 -10.18 -15.80 -7.63
C CYS A 61 -10.89 -17.12 -7.32
N HIS A 62 -12.22 -17.10 -7.30
CA HIS A 62 -13.02 -18.30 -7.04
C HIS A 62 -12.84 -19.37 -8.12
N SER A 63 -12.92 -18.98 -9.41
CA SER A 63 -12.69 -19.88 -10.54
C SER A 63 -11.27 -20.45 -10.52
N ALA A 64 -10.27 -19.61 -10.33
CA ALA A 64 -8.88 -20.06 -10.23
C ALA A 64 -8.66 -21.07 -9.10
N GLY A 65 -9.29 -20.84 -7.94
CA GLY A 65 -9.25 -21.77 -6.80
C GLY A 65 -9.90 -23.13 -7.12
N GLN A 66 -11.06 -23.13 -7.81
CA GLN A 66 -11.73 -24.38 -8.21
C GLN A 66 -10.89 -25.21 -9.19
N MET A 67 -10.11 -24.56 -10.05
CA MET A 67 -9.25 -25.22 -11.05
C MET A 67 -7.81 -25.45 -10.55
N ASN A 68 -7.50 -25.11 -9.29
CA ASN A 68 -6.15 -25.18 -8.74
C ASN A 68 -5.11 -24.48 -9.62
N LEU A 69 -5.45 -23.25 -10.07
CA LEU A 69 -4.53 -22.42 -10.83
C LEU A 69 -3.67 -21.59 -9.88
N PRO A 70 -2.39 -21.38 -10.20
CA PRO A 70 -1.46 -20.57 -9.38
C PRO A 70 -1.71 -19.07 -9.61
N TRP A 71 -2.91 -18.61 -9.28
CA TRP A 71 -3.38 -17.23 -9.38
C TRP A 71 -3.54 -16.64 -7.97
N PHE A 72 -2.90 -15.51 -7.73
CA PHE A 72 -2.90 -14.83 -6.43
C PHE A 72 -3.26 -13.37 -6.61
N VAL A 73 -4.01 -12.82 -5.65
CA VAL A 73 -4.37 -11.40 -5.62
C VAL A 73 -3.96 -10.81 -4.26
N ILE A 74 -3.26 -9.69 -4.29
CA ILE A 74 -3.00 -8.85 -3.12
C ILE A 74 -3.68 -7.51 -3.36
N GLY A 75 -4.64 -7.16 -2.50
CA GLY A 75 -5.33 -5.86 -2.52
C GLY A 75 -4.92 -5.01 -1.33
N GLY A 76 -4.44 -3.78 -1.60
CA GLY A 76 -4.29 -2.73 -0.59
C GLY A 76 -5.50 -1.80 -0.61
N GLY A 77 -5.93 -1.31 0.56
CA GLY A 77 -7.03 -0.36 0.61
C GLY A 77 -7.38 0.11 2.02
N LEU A 78 -8.37 0.98 2.10
CA LEU A 78 -8.86 1.53 3.36
C LEU A 78 -9.57 0.47 4.23
N PRO A 79 -9.75 0.70 5.54
CA PRO A 79 -10.39 -0.26 6.46
C PRO A 79 -11.81 -0.69 6.09
N ASN A 80 -12.49 0.04 5.22
CA ASN A 80 -13.82 -0.32 4.72
C ASN A 80 -13.80 -1.30 3.53
N LEU A 81 -12.62 -1.68 3.03
CA LEU A 81 -12.47 -2.60 1.88
C LEU A 81 -13.15 -3.96 2.11
N PRO A 82 -13.03 -4.63 3.28
CA PRO A 82 -13.72 -5.90 3.52
C PRO A 82 -15.24 -5.78 3.36
N THR A 83 -15.84 -4.71 3.88
CA THR A 83 -17.28 -4.45 3.75
C THR A 83 -17.69 -4.27 2.28
N LYS A 84 -16.94 -3.48 1.51
CA LYS A 84 -17.19 -3.27 0.08
C LYS A 84 -17.08 -4.58 -0.73
N LEU A 85 -16.11 -5.41 -0.42
CA LEU A 85 -15.95 -6.73 -1.06
C LEU A 85 -17.13 -7.66 -0.71
N ALA A 86 -17.58 -7.69 0.55
CA ALA A 86 -18.73 -8.48 0.97
C ALA A 86 -20.06 -7.99 0.33
N GLU A 87 -20.18 -6.67 0.10
CA GLU A 87 -21.32 -6.11 -0.64
C GLU A 87 -21.26 -6.45 -2.15
N ALA A 88 -20.07 -6.63 -2.70
CA ALA A 88 -19.92 -7.06 -4.09
C ALA A 88 -20.21 -8.55 -4.27
N GLU A 89 -19.64 -9.38 -3.40
CA GLU A 89 -19.84 -10.84 -3.39
C GLU A 89 -19.87 -11.36 -1.95
N SER A 90 -20.98 -12.00 -1.57
CA SER A 90 -21.20 -12.48 -0.20
C SER A 90 -20.20 -13.53 0.28
N TYR A 91 -19.48 -14.17 -0.64
CA TYR A 91 -18.46 -15.17 -0.32
C TYR A 91 -17.03 -14.59 -0.25
N ALA A 92 -16.88 -13.29 -0.46
CA ALA A 92 -15.56 -12.63 -0.45
C ALA A 92 -14.81 -12.83 0.88
N GLU A 93 -15.52 -12.91 2.00
CA GLU A 93 -14.95 -13.20 3.32
C GLU A 93 -14.16 -14.51 3.39
N ARG A 94 -14.49 -15.48 2.52
CA ARG A 94 -13.81 -16.78 2.44
C ARG A 94 -12.74 -16.86 1.37
N LEU A 95 -12.66 -15.86 0.51
CA LEU A 95 -11.66 -15.79 -0.56
C LEU A 95 -10.35 -15.14 -0.11
N PHE A 96 -10.45 -14.17 0.81
CA PHE A 96 -9.31 -13.32 1.18
C PHE A 96 -8.96 -13.48 2.66
N ASP A 97 -7.66 -13.46 2.95
CA ASP A 97 -7.14 -13.31 4.30
C ASP A 97 -6.87 -11.82 4.55
N TYR A 98 -7.61 -11.23 5.47
CA TYR A 98 -7.52 -9.80 5.76
C TYR A 98 -6.43 -9.53 6.80
N ARG A 99 -5.53 -8.61 6.47
CA ARG A 99 -4.45 -8.15 7.34
C ARG A 99 -4.59 -6.65 7.57
N LEU A 100 -4.69 -6.27 8.82
CA LEU A 100 -4.63 -4.85 9.18
C LEU A 100 -3.17 -4.39 9.16
N VAL A 101 -2.89 -3.38 8.35
CA VAL A 101 -1.61 -2.66 8.34
C VAL A 101 -1.84 -1.35 9.09
N ASP A 102 -1.21 -1.22 10.25
CA ASP A 102 -1.32 -0.07 11.13
C ASP A 102 0.06 0.56 11.33
N LYS A 103 0.23 1.30 12.39
CA LYS A 103 1.50 1.91 12.80
C LYS A 103 2.59 0.86 12.94
N LEU A 104 3.82 1.27 12.71
CA LEU A 104 4.99 0.45 13.00
C LEU A 104 5.10 0.18 14.50
N SER A 105 5.61 -1.00 14.85
CA SER A 105 6.02 -1.24 16.22
C SER A 105 7.15 -0.27 16.62
N PRO A 106 7.35 0.00 17.92
CA PRO A 106 8.47 0.86 18.34
C PRO A 106 9.85 0.38 17.83
N ILE A 107 10.02 -0.93 17.71
CA ILE A 107 11.25 -1.53 17.19
C ILE A 107 11.38 -1.24 15.69
N ASP A 108 10.35 -1.52 14.91
CA ASP A 108 10.36 -1.33 13.47
C ASP A 108 10.45 0.17 13.10
N ALA A 109 9.77 1.04 13.85
CA ALA A 109 9.87 2.49 13.68
C ALA A 109 11.32 2.98 13.92
N ARG A 110 11.99 2.44 14.95
CA ARG A 110 13.38 2.77 15.22
C ARG A 110 14.32 2.29 14.11
N ILE A 111 14.13 1.08 13.62
CA ILE A 111 14.87 0.53 12.47
C ILE A 111 14.68 1.43 11.25
N ALA A 112 13.43 1.81 10.93
CA ALA A 112 13.11 2.64 9.79
C ALA A 112 13.75 4.04 9.82
N VAL A 113 14.05 4.59 11.01
CA VAL A 113 14.74 5.88 11.16
C VAL A 113 16.25 5.70 11.12
N LEU A 114 16.80 4.70 11.81
CA LEU A 114 18.25 4.58 12.02
C LEU A 114 18.98 3.93 10.82
N GLU A 115 18.43 2.85 10.26
CA GLU A 115 19.15 2.07 9.24
C GLU A 115 19.51 2.88 7.98
N PRO A 116 18.61 3.74 7.42
CA PRO A 116 18.97 4.52 6.24
C PRO A 116 20.16 5.46 6.47
N ALA A 117 20.22 6.12 7.61
CA ALA A 117 21.34 6.99 7.96
C ALA A 117 22.62 6.21 8.21
N THR A 118 22.54 5.08 8.92
CA THR A 118 23.68 4.19 9.18
C THR A 118 24.27 3.65 7.87
N ALA A 119 23.43 3.32 6.89
CA ALA A 119 23.90 2.87 5.57
C ALA A 119 24.74 3.93 4.83
N GLU A 120 24.47 5.21 5.10
CA GLU A 120 25.23 6.35 4.57
C GLU A 120 26.38 6.79 5.49
N GLY A 121 26.68 6.04 6.56
CA GLY A 121 27.74 6.35 7.52
C GLY A 121 27.41 7.51 8.48
N VAL A 122 26.11 7.82 8.65
CA VAL A 122 25.62 8.87 9.54
C VAL A 122 24.96 8.25 10.77
N GLU A 123 25.29 8.76 11.93
CA GLU A 123 24.68 8.35 13.20
C GLU A 123 23.65 9.37 13.68
N TRP A 124 22.68 8.90 14.42
CA TRP A 124 21.74 9.73 15.14
C TRP A 124 22.15 9.87 16.59
N ASP A 125 22.14 11.09 17.13
CA ASP A 125 22.07 11.27 18.57
C ASP A 125 20.84 10.55 19.13
N GLN A 126 20.99 9.92 20.30
CA GLN A 126 19.91 9.11 20.87
C GLN A 126 18.65 9.94 21.16
N GLY A 127 18.81 11.18 21.62
CA GLY A 127 17.71 12.11 21.87
C GLY A 127 17.04 12.54 20.57
N ALA A 128 17.83 12.78 19.50
CA ALA A 128 17.34 13.15 18.19
C ALA A 128 16.44 12.05 17.59
N ALA A 129 16.93 10.80 17.58
CA ALA A 129 16.16 9.67 17.09
C ALA A 129 14.85 9.48 17.89
N GLN A 130 14.92 9.56 19.22
CA GLN A 130 13.75 9.40 20.08
C GLN A 130 12.72 10.50 19.83
N PHE A 131 13.14 11.74 19.65
CA PHE A 131 12.26 12.86 19.35
C PHE A 131 11.48 12.66 18.05
N VAL A 132 12.14 12.22 16.97
CA VAL A 132 11.46 11.89 15.70
C VAL A 132 10.47 10.74 15.85
N LEU A 133 10.82 9.72 16.63
CA LEU A 133 9.93 8.59 16.90
C LEU A 133 8.68 9.01 17.66
N ASP A 134 8.83 9.86 18.67
CA ASP A 134 7.72 10.35 19.49
C ASP A 134 6.78 11.24 18.68
N GLU A 135 7.32 12.17 17.89
CA GLU A 135 6.52 13.07 17.04
C GLU A 135 5.79 12.34 15.91
N SER A 136 6.40 11.32 15.31
CA SER A 136 5.79 10.50 14.26
C SER A 136 4.73 9.54 14.78
N ARG A 137 4.73 9.23 16.08
CA ARG A 137 3.85 8.25 16.75
C ARG A 137 3.83 6.89 16.05
N GLY A 138 4.93 6.51 15.40
CA GLY A 138 5.07 5.27 14.64
C GLY A 138 4.32 5.25 13.30
N TYR A 139 3.77 6.38 12.86
CA TYR A 139 3.07 6.45 11.58
C TYR A 139 4.09 6.50 10.43
N PRO A 140 4.11 5.52 9.50
CA PRO A 140 5.19 5.39 8.50
C PRO A 140 5.40 6.64 7.66
N TYR A 141 4.32 7.27 7.23
CA TYR A 141 4.38 8.49 6.42
C TYR A 141 5.04 9.65 7.16
N PHE A 142 4.73 9.84 8.46
CA PHE A 142 5.34 10.89 9.28
C PHE A 142 6.80 10.57 9.59
N LEU A 143 7.13 9.30 9.83
CA LEU A 143 8.52 8.86 10.00
C LEU A 143 9.37 9.22 8.77
N GLN A 144 8.88 8.93 7.57
CA GLN A 144 9.58 9.27 6.34
C GLN A 144 9.68 10.78 6.14
N GLN A 145 8.60 11.51 6.39
CA GLN A 145 8.58 12.97 6.27
C GLN A 145 9.59 13.61 7.22
N PHE A 146 9.53 13.27 8.51
CA PHE A 146 10.45 13.83 9.51
C PHE A 146 11.89 13.34 9.29
N GLY A 147 12.09 12.07 8.95
CA GLY A 147 13.42 11.55 8.60
C GLY A 147 14.06 12.33 7.45
N ASN A 148 13.30 12.62 6.40
CA ASN A 148 13.77 13.38 5.25
C ASN A 148 14.10 14.85 5.60
N THR A 149 13.21 15.53 6.35
CA THR A 149 13.44 16.94 6.71
C THR A 149 14.57 17.09 7.73
N VAL A 150 14.71 16.18 8.67
CA VAL A 150 15.85 16.17 9.62
C VAL A 150 17.16 15.89 8.89
N TRP A 151 17.19 14.93 7.96
CA TRP A 151 18.35 14.67 7.12
C TRP A 151 18.81 15.93 6.38
N ASN A 152 17.87 16.67 5.81
CA ASN A 152 18.17 17.90 5.07
C ASN A 152 18.56 19.08 5.99
N ALA A 153 18.14 19.08 7.25
CA ALA A 153 18.49 20.09 8.25
C ALA A 153 19.85 19.83 8.89
N ALA A 154 20.34 18.58 8.86
CA ALA A 154 21.59 18.18 9.48
C ALA A 154 22.80 18.97 8.95
N VAL A 155 23.54 19.60 9.86
CA VAL A 155 24.70 20.43 9.52
C VAL A 155 25.99 19.61 9.53
N GLY A 156 26.05 18.55 10.35
CA GLY A 156 27.21 17.70 10.46
C GLY A 156 27.27 16.59 9.40
N PRO A 157 28.48 16.17 8.95
CA PRO A 157 28.62 15.17 7.92
C PRO A 157 28.37 13.74 8.38
N THR A 158 28.39 13.45 9.69
CA THR A 158 28.35 12.09 10.25
C THR A 158 27.45 11.92 11.47
N LEU A 159 26.86 13.01 11.97
CA LEU A 159 25.99 12.97 13.14
C LEU A 159 24.79 13.88 12.95
N ILE A 160 23.61 13.35 13.16
CA ILE A 160 22.36 14.11 13.28
C ILE A 160 22.15 14.43 14.75
N SER A 161 22.26 15.72 15.10
CA SER A 161 22.10 16.20 16.46
C SER A 161 20.64 16.39 16.86
N PHE A 162 20.40 16.59 18.15
CA PHE A 162 19.06 16.91 18.66
C PHE A 162 18.53 18.24 18.09
N ASP A 163 19.39 19.25 17.94
CA ASP A 163 19.00 20.53 17.36
C ASP A 163 18.59 20.38 15.88
N ASP A 164 19.29 19.55 15.11
CA ASP A 164 18.90 19.22 13.73
C ASP A 164 17.53 18.55 13.70
N ALA A 165 17.26 17.64 14.64
CA ALA A 165 15.97 16.95 14.73
C ALA A 165 14.83 17.93 15.06
N VAL A 166 15.05 18.88 15.97
CA VAL A 166 14.05 19.92 16.29
C VAL A 166 13.71 20.78 15.08
N VAL A 167 14.73 21.25 14.36
CA VAL A 167 14.54 22.06 13.16
C VAL A 167 13.86 21.25 12.05
N GLY A 168 14.33 20.02 11.80
CA GLY A 168 13.80 19.18 10.74
C GLY A 168 12.36 18.71 10.99
N VAL A 169 12.00 18.40 12.22
CA VAL A 169 10.61 18.04 12.57
C VAL A 169 9.67 19.23 12.39
N ALA A 170 10.07 20.44 12.79
CA ALA A 170 9.28 21.65 12.59
C ALA A 170 9.02 21.89 11.09
N ASP A 171 10.07 21.84 10.23
CA ASP A 171 9.94 21.94 8.78
C ASP A 171 9.05 20.81 8.19
N GLY A 172 9.17 19.60 8.75
CA GLY A 172 8.35 18.47 8.36
C GLY A 172 6.87 18.66 8.70
N GLN A 173 6.54 19.24 9.85
CA GLN A 173 5.18 19.58 10.26
C GLN A 173 4.57 20.65 9.35
N ASP A 174 5.30 21.72 9.06
CA ASP A 174 4.84 22.75 8.14
C ASP A 174 4.50 22.16 6.75
N LYS A 175 5.35 21.28 6.22
CA LYS A 175 5.09 20.58 4.95
C LYS A 175 3.87 19.63 5.02
N LEU A 176 3.65 18.99 6.16
CA LEU A 176 2.44 18.17 6.36
C LEU A 176 1.18 19.03 6.41
N ASP A 177 1.23 20.19 7.06
CA ASP A 177 0.12 21.11 7.15
C ASP A 177 -0.27 21.66 5.77
N GLU A 178 0.71 22.11 4.99
CA GLU A 178 0.50 22.66 3.65
C GLU A 178 0.04 21.61 2.63
N GLY A 179 0.61 20.41 2.66
CA GLY A 179 0.38 19.38 1.65
C GLY A 179 -0.68 18.34 2.06
N PHE A 180 -0.46 17.71 3.19
CA PHE A 180 -1.23 16.54 3.61
C PHE A 180 -2.55 16.91 4.29
N TYR A 181 -2.50 17.81 5.27
CA TYR A 181 -3.70 18.17 6.03
C TYR A 181 -4.63 19.12 5.27
N LEU A 182 -4.08 20.11 4.57
CA LEU A 182 -4.89 21.06 3.79
C LEU A 182 -5.70 20.32 2.71
N SER A 183 -5.09 19.44 1.95
CA SER A 183 -5.76 18.67 0.90
C SER A 183 -6.87 17.74 1.45
N ARG A 184 -6.67 17.16 2.63
CA ARG A 184 -7.68 16.32 3.30
C ARG A 184 -8.80 17.17 3.91
N TRP A 185 -8.46 18.31 4.50
CA TRP A 185 -9.44 19.26 5.02
C TRP A 185 -10.36 19.78 3.93
N GLU A 186 -9.83 20.10 2.75
CA GLU A 186 -10.63 20.55 1.62
C GLU A 186 -11.62 19.48 1.12
N ARG A 187 -11.24 18.22 1.16
CA ARG A 187 -12.09 17.07 0.79
C ARG A 187 -13.07 16.65 1.89
N ALA A 188 -12.83 17.05 3.12
CA ALA A 188 -13.67 16.67 4.25
C ALA A 188 -15.07 17.25 4.13
N THR A 189 -16.05 16.43 4.44
CA THR A 189 -17.48 16.84 4.49
C THR A 189 -17.72 17.84 5.62
N LYS A 190 -18.87 18.54 5.56
CA LYS A 190 -19.24 19.49 6.64
C LYS A 190 -19.35 18.83 8.02
N SER A 191 -19.65 17.53 8.08
CA SER A 191 -19.72 16.76 9.34
C SER A 191 -18.34 16.47 9.89
N GLU A 192 -17.42 16.05 9.02
CA GLU A 192 -16.04 15.72 9.40
C GLU A 192 -15.24 16.95 9.85
N ARG A 193 -15.54 18.14 9.29
CA ARG A 193 -14.91 19.41 9.70
C ARG A 193 -15.38 19.94 11.08
N LYS A 194 -16.37 19.28 11.71
CA LYS A 194 -16.90 19.69 13.02
C LYS A 194 -16.37 18.85 14.17
N LEU A 195 -15.56 17.84 13.91
CA LEU A 195 -14.84 17.01 14.87
C LEU A 195 -13.47 17.61 15.19
#